data_5bea329894e01962c8081579953b7ee9
#
_entry.id   5bea329894e01962c8081579953b7ee9
#
_cell.length_a   1.000
_cell.length_b   1.000
_cell.length_c   1.000
_cell.angle_alpha   90.00
_cell.angle_beta   90.00
_cell.angle_gamma   90.00
#
_symmetry.space_group_name_H-M   'P 1'
#
loop_
_entity.id
_entity.type
_entity.pdbx_description
1 polymer ?
#
loop_
_entity_poly.entity_id
_entity_poly.type
_entity_poly.pdbx_seq_one_letter_code
_entity_poly.pdbx_strand_id
1 'polypeptide(L)'
;MSEEIFHYEIEDEIVLCLNYDGMYGINNINKIRQGANPNKEFTFGVDTYKIGDRILFNDCPRFNDFLFNNLKGTIKDISIDAENKCWWFTIEIDEDSVDLEYRPLDVATLDSEVEGKINVRFKVNEFADKEEDENEYGHIIPFNLAYAISIHKAQGLEFESVKIVITSNIEDRISKNIFYTAITRAKNNLKVYWNSDSQTRIFDSFQKRNSNKDIAIIRQKLKQ
;
A
#
# COMPACT_ATOMS: atom_id res chain seq x y z
N MET A 1 -12.32 -17.82 -9.24
CA MET A 1 -11.01 -17.27 -8.88
C MET A 1 -10.42 -18.12 -7.78
N SER A 2 -9.11 -18.20 -7.69
CA SER A 2 -8.38 -19.14 -6.80
C SER A 2 -8.35 -18.62 -5.35
N GLU A 3 -8.39 -19.57 -4.38
CA GLU A 3 -8.15 -19.28 -2.96
C GLU A 3 -6.70 -18.84 -2.68
N GLU A 4 -5.78 -19.14 -3.58
CA GLU A 4 -4.37 -18.71 -3.49
C GLU A 4 -4.15 -17.20 -3.39
N ILE A 5 -5.16 -16.40 -3.79
CA ILE A 5 -5.13 -14.93 -3.63
C ILE A 5 -5.03 -14.54 -2.15
N PHE A 6 -5.63 -15.33 -1.27
CA PHE A 6 -5.72 -15.05 0.15
C PHE A 6 -4.55 -15.61 0.97
N HIS A 7 -3.69 -16.43 0.37
CA HIS A 7 -2.55 -17.04 1.03
C HIS A 7 -1.23 -16.44 0.54
N TYR A 8 -0.26 -16.33 1.45
CA TYR A 8 1.12 -15.98 1.10
C TYR A 8 1.86 -17.16 0.54
N GLU A 9 2.77 -16.90 -0.40
CA GLU A 9 3.76 -17.87 -0.86
C GLU A 9 5.17 -17.46 -0.40
N ILE A 10 5.43 -16.17 -0.36
CA ILE A 10 6.73 -15.63 0.09
C ILE A 10 6.52 -14.31 0.85
N GLU A 11 7.53 -13.90 1.60
CA GLU A 11 7.46 -12.72 2.48
C GLU A 11 7.23 -11.42 1.70
N ASP A 12 7.97 -11.11 0.64
CA ASP A 12 7.73 -9.90 -0.18
C ASP A 12 6.75 -10.16 -1.33
N GLU A 13 5.52 -10.57 -0.97
CA GLU A 13 4.42 -10.76 -1.92
C GLU A 13 3.35 -9.70 -1.74
N ILE A 14 2.82 -9.17 -2.85
CA ILE A 14 1.73 -8.20 -2.89
C ILE A 14 0.58 -8.66 -3.78
N VAL A 15 -0.66 -8.28 -3.43
CA VAL A 15 -1.81 -8.40 -4.31
C VAL A 15 -2.15 -7.03 -4.89
N LEU A 16 -2.28 -6.95 -6.21
CA LEU A 16 -2.64 -5.74 -6.94
C LEU A 16 -4.07 -5.82 -7.46
N CYS A 17 -4.91 -4.85 -7.12
CA CYS A 17 -6.30 -4.74 -7.54
C CYS A 17 -6.61 -3.32 -8.05
N LEU A 18 -7.80 -3.14 -8.67
CA LEU A 18 -8.32 -1.81 -9.04
C LEU A 18 -9.52 -1.39 -8.18
N ASN A 19 -10.20 -2.31 -7.54
CA ASN A 19 -11.37 -2.05 -6.69
C ASN A 19 -11.02 -2.19 -5.21
N TYR A 20 -11.62 -1.34 -4.40
CA TYR A 20 -11.47 -1.37 -2.94
C TYR A 20 -12.42 -2.38 -2.30
N ASP A 21 -13.65 -2.51 -2.81
CA ASP A 21 -14.72 -3.28 -2.21
C ASP A 21 -15.01 -4.58 -2.98
N GLY A 22 -15.78 -5.47 -2.35
CA GLY A 22 -16.14 -6.78 -2.87
C GLY A 22 -15.20 -7.88 -2.43
N MET A 23 -15.54 -9.14 -2.78
CA MET A 23 -14.82 -10.34 -2.33
C MET A 23 -13.32 -10.30 -2.67
N TYR A 24 -12.99 -9.78 -3.85
CA TYR A 24 -11.62 -9.64 -4.35
C TYR A 24 -11.16 -8.18 -4.37
N GLY A 25 -11.75 -7.33 -3.54
CA GLY A 25 -11.33 -5.95 -3.34
C GLY A 25 -10.21 -5.83 -2.31
N ILE A 26 -9.50 -4.72 -2.36
CA ILE A 26 -8.34 -4.42 -1.50
C ILE A 26 -8.69 -4.58 -0.02
N ASN A 27 -9.84 -4.01 0.40
CA ASN A 27 -10.25 -4.03 1.81
C ASN A 27 -10.46 -5.46 2.33
N ASN A 28 -11.14 -6.30 1.54
CA ASN A 28 -11.42 -7.68 1.94
C ASN A 28 -10.17 -8.56 1.91
N ILE A 29 -9.31 -8.40 0.90
CA ILE A 29 -8.05 -9.16 0.82
C ILE A 29 -7.13 -8.78 1.98
N ASN A 30 -6.99 -7.49 2.30
CA ASN A 30 -6.23 -7.04 3.47
C ASN A 30 -6.76 -7.67 4.75
N LYS A 31 -8.07 -7.66 4.97
CA LYS A 31 -8.72 -8.26 6.16
C LYS A 31 -8.48 -9.76 6.27
N ILE A 32 -8.62 -10.50 5.17
CA ILE A 32 -8.43 -11.97 5.18
C ILE A 32 -6.96 -12.31 5.44
N ARG A 33 -6.04 -11.64 4.75
CA ARG A 33 -4.61 -11.88 4.93
C ARG A 33 -4.12 -11.47 6.32
N GLN A 34 -4.59 -10.34 6.85
CA GLN A 34 -4.34 -9.98 8.25
C GLN A 34 -4.90 -10.99 9.22
N GLY A 35 -6.06 -11.60 8.91
CA GLY A 35 -6.66 -12.65 9.72
C GLY A 35 -5.78 -13.91 9.86
N ALA A 36 -4.89 -14.17 8.89
CA ALA A 36 -3.90 -15.24 8.96
C ALA A 36 -2.70 -14.90 9.88
N ASN A 37 -2.49 -13.64 10.24
CA ASN A 37 -1.50 -13.23 11.21
C ASN A 37 -1.99 -13.62 12.63
N PRO A 38 -1.29 -14.51 13.35
CA PRO A 38 -1.74 -15.03 14.65
C PRO A 38 -1.54 -14.06 15.83
N ASN A 39 -0.82 -12.96 15.59
CA ASN A 39 -0.50 -12.01 16.65
C ASN A 39 -1.73 -11.28 17.18
N LYS A 40 -1.61 -10.76 18.40
CA LYS A 40 -2.69 -10.03 19.09
C LYS A 40 -3.17 -8.84 18.24
N GLU A 41 -4.48 -8.64 18.24
CA GLU A 41 -5.14 -7.51 17.63
C GLU A 41 -5.13 -6.28 18.53
N PHE A 42 -4.86 -5.12 17.93
CA PHE A 42 -4.93 -3.81 18.54
C PHE A 42 -5.88 -2.95 17.69
N THR A 43 -6.96 -2.44 18.28
CA THR A 43 -7.98 -1.67 17.56
C THR A 43 -7.84 -0.19 17.86
N PHE A 44 -7.57 0.61 16.84
CA PHE A 44 -7.52 2.07 16.91
C PHE A 44 -8.64 2.65 16.05
N GLY A 45 -9.64 3.24 16.69
CA GLY A 45 -10.84 3.69 15.99
C GLY A 45 -11.61 2.53 15.38
N VAL A 46 -11.69 2.49 14.05
CA VAL A 46 -12.35 1.42 13.28
C VAL A 46 -11.37 0.42 12.68
N ASP A 47 -10.09 0.71 12.73
CA ASP A 47 -9.03 -0.07 12.13
C ASP A 47 -8.36 -0.99 13.14
N THR A 48 -7.89 -2.13 12.67
CA THR A 48 -7.21 -3.14 13.48
C THR A 48 -5.80 -3.34 12.95
N TYR A 49 -4.84 -3.44 13.87
CA TYR A 49 -3.42 -3.63 13.57
C TYR A 49 -2.87 -4.79 14.40
N LYS A 50 -1.86 -5.48 13.85
CA LYS A 50 -1.14 -6.58 14.51
C LYS A 50 0.36 -6.40 14.31
N ILE A 51 1.13 -6.85 15.28
CA ILE A 51 2.58 -6.98 15.09
C ILE A 51 2.83 -7.94 13.92
N GLY A 52 3.74 -7.58 13.01
CA GLY A 52 4.00 -8.30 11.77
C GLY A 52 3.14 -7.88 10.59
N ASP A 53 2.18 -6.97 10.78
CA ASP A 53 1.42 -6.42 9.65
C ASP A 53 2.32 -5.61 8.73
N ARG A 54 2.12 -5.79 7.43
CA ARG A 54 2.76 -4.98 6.39
C ARG A 54 1.97 -3.73 6.14
N ILE A 55 2.70 -2.64 6.01
CA ILE A 55 2.10 -1.33 5.80
C ILE A 55 2.77 -0.59 4.65
N LEU A 56 2.05 0.39 4.11
CA LEU A 56 2.61 1.48 3.31
C LEU A 56 2.28 2.80 3.97
N PHE A 57 3.29 3.64 4.15
CA PHE A 57 3.09 4.99 4.61
C PHE A 57 2.26 5.79 3.61
N ASN A 58 1.40 6.64 4.15
CA ASN A 58 0.62 7.60 3.37
C ASN A 58 1.36 8.94 3.34
N ASP A 59 0.95 9.79 2.41
CA ASP A 59 1.31 11.20 2.44
C ASP A 59 0.79 11.83 3.74
N CYS A 60 1.70 12.20 4.63
CA CYS A 60 1.40 12.79 5.93
C CYS A 60 2.34 13.97 6.17
N PRO A 61 1.83 15.21 6.23
CA PRO A 61 2.65 16.42 6.39
C PRO A 61 3.60 16.37 7.60
N ARG A 62 3.23 15.63 8.66
CA ARG A 62 4.07 15.44 9.85
C ARG A 62 5.42 14.80 9.55
N PHE A 63 5.51 13.97 8.52
CA PHE A 63 6.68 13.13 8.24
C PHE A 63 7.25 13.29 6.83
N ASN A 64 6.75 14.26 6.03
CA ASN A 64 6.99 14.36 4.59
C ASN A 64 8.44 14.23 4.13
N ASP A 65 9.38 14.81 4.86
CA ASP A 65 10.80 14.78 4.48
C ASP A 65 11.54 13.54 5.01
N PHE A 66 10.87 12.73 5.84
CA PHE A 66 11.46 11.55 6.46
C PHE A 66 10.74 10.25 6.10
N LEU A 67 9.41 10.17 6.28
CA LEU A 67 8.59 9.01 5.94
C LEU A 67 7.69 9.35 4.76
N PHE A 68 8.16 9.09 3.56
CA PHE A 68 7.45 9.49 2.34
C PHE A 68 6.33 8.53 1.96
N ASN A 69 5.43 9.00 1.10
CA ASN A 69 4.30 8.25 0.58
C ASN A 69 4.74 6.96 -0.13
N ASN A 70 4.07 5.86 0.18
CA ASN A 70 4.34 4.51 -0.30
C ASN A 70 5.64 3.87 0.21
N LEU A 71 6.32 4.43 1.23
CA LEU A 71 7.40 3.74 1.91
C LEU A 71 6.86 2.46 2.55
N LYS A 72 7.51 1.33 2.26
CA LYS A 72 7.17 0.01 2.82
C LYS A 72 7.62 -0.08 4.27
N GLY A 73 6.82 -0.74 5.12
CA GLY A 73 7.21 -1.05 6.48
C GLY A 73 6.50 -2.28 7.04
N THR A 74 7.02 -2.75 8.17
CA THR A 74 6.42 -3.85 8.95
C THR A 74 6.27 -3.42 10.40
N ILE A 75 5.09 -3.62 10.98
CA ILE A 75 4.84 -3.29 12.40
C ILE A 75 5.62 -4.26 13.28
N LYS A 76 6.55 -3.74 14.08
CA LYS A 76 7.37 -4.55 15.02
C LYS A 76 6.87 -4.47 16.46
N ASP A 77 6.28 -3.33 16.84
CA ASP A 77 5.68 -3.17 18.18
C ASP A 77 4.50 -2.19 18.14
N ILE A 78 3.54 -2.46 19.02
CA ILE A 78 2.41 -1.58 19.29
C ILE A 78 2.26 -1.51 20.81
N SER A 79 2.44 -0.32 21.39
CA SER A 79 2.22 -0.09 22.83
C SER A 79 1.24 1.05 23.05
N ILE A 80 0.38 0.87 24.09
CA ILE A 80 -0.70 1.81 24.40
C ILE A 80 -0.33 2.51 25.71
N ASP A 81 -0.32 3.83 25.68
CA ASP A 81 -0.20 4.67 26.86
C ASP A 81 -1.60 5.22 27.21
N ALA A 82 -2.26 4.52 28.14
CA ALA A 82 -3.62 4.87 28.55
C ALA A 82 -3.70 6.18 29.35
N GLU A 83 -2.62 6.56 30.05
CA GLU A 83 -2.54 7.81 30.80
C GLU A 83 -2.53 9.01 29.86
N ASN A 84 -1.68 8.95 28.83
CA ASN A 84 -1.51 10.01 27.83
C ASN A 84 -2.43 9.85 26.62
N LYS A 85 -3.32 8.84 26.62
CA LYS A 85 -4.27 8.56 25.52
C LYS A 85 -3.59 8.55 24.16
N CYS A 86 -2.48 7.87 24.05
CA CYS A 86 -1.74 7.75 22.83
C CYS A 86 -1.24 6.31 22.59
N TRP A 87 -0.96 6.04 21.33
CA TRP A 87 -0.43 4.79 20.84
C TRP A 87 0.97 4.99 20.29
N TRP A 88 1.87 4.08 20.59
CA TRP A 88 3.20 4.05 20.02
C TRP A 88 3.28 2.93 19.00
N PHE A 89 3.72 3.28 17.80
CA PHE A 89 4.03 2.32 16.75
C PHE A 89 5.54 2.27 16.54
N THR A 90 6.08 1.07 16.46
CA THR A 90 7.45 0.82 15.99
C THR A 90 7.36 0.09 14.66
N ILE A 91 7.88 0.72 13.61
CA ILE A 91 7.81 0.22 12.24
C ILE A 91 9.23 -0.01 11.75
N GLU A 92 9.50 -1.23 11.26
CA GLU A 92 10.74 -1.56 10.56
C GLU A 92 10.63 -1.15 9.10
N ILE A 93 11.64 -0.43 8.62
CA ILE A 93 11.77 0.05 7.23
C ILE A 93 13.18 -0.23 6.71
N ASP A 94 13.39 -0.09 5.39
CA ASP A 94 14.73 -0.13 4.80
C ASP A 94 15.52 1.13 5.21
N GLU A 95 16.72 0.97 5.75
CA GLU A 95 17.57 2.08 6.23
C GLU A 95 17.92 3.06 5.11
N ASP A 96 18.30 2.53 3.93
CA ASP A 96 18.61 3.34 2.74
C ASP A 96 17.41 4.14 2.19
N SER A 97 16.22 3.87 2.70
CA SER A 97 14.99 4.54 2.25
C SER A 97 14.72 5.85 2.96
N VAL A 98 15.49 6.23 3.97
CA VAL A 98 15.25 7.45 4.77
C VAL A 98 16.54 8.21 4.98
N ASP A 99 16.43 9.54 5.03
CA ASP A 99 17.54 10.41 5.41
C ASP A 99 17.37 10.85 6.87
N LEU A 100 18.26 10.38 7.73
CA LEU A 100 18.21 10.63 9.16
C LEU A 100 18.39 12.13 9.52
N GLU A 101 18.94 12.95 8.63
CA GLU A 101 19.06 14.39 8.83
C GLU A 101 17.69 15.08 8.87
N TYR A 102 16.69 14.53 8.16
CA TYR A 102 15.31 15.06 8.12
C TYR A 102 14.39 14.42 9.16
N ARG A 103 14.92 13.64 10.10
CA ARG A 103 14.11 12.99 11.13
C ARG A 103 13.40 14.01 12.03
N PRO A 104 12.06 13.98 12.16
CA PRO A 104 11.32 14.80 13.08
C PRO A 104 11.72 14.54 14.54
N LEU A 105 11.65 15.56 15.40
CA LEU A 105 12.02 15.45 16.82
C LEU A 105 11.14 14.45 17.61
N ASP A 106 9.92 14.27 17.17
CA ASP A 106 8.93 13.36 17.76
C ASP A 106 8.98 11.92 17.18
N VAL A 107 9.97 11.64 16.34
CA VAL A 107 10.26 10.30 15.81
C VAL A 107 11.59 9.80 16.37
N ALA A 108 11.57 8.65 17.03
CA ALA A 108 12.78 7.97 17.45
C ALA A 108 13.21 6.93 16.40
N THR A 109 14.51 6.77 16.21
CA THR A 109 15.09 5.68 15.42
C THR A 109 15.81 4.72 16.36
N LEU A 110 15.63 3.42 16.12
CA LEU A 110 16.21 2.33 16.90
C LEU A 110 16.83 1.33 15.93
N ASP A 111 17.90 0.65 16.37
CA ASP A 111 18.52 -0.40 15.58
C ASP A 111 17.52 -1.53 15.30
N SER A 112 17.60 -2.14 14.12
CA SER A 112 16.91 -3.38 13.79
C SER A 112 17.85 -4.58 13.98
N GLU A 113 17.27 -5.74 14.30
CA GLU A 113 18.02 -7.01 14.29
C GLU A 113 18.34 -7.49 12.87
N VAL A 114 17.69 -6.89 11.86
CA VAL A 114 17.88 -7.23 10.45
C VAL A 114 18.83 -6.23 9.82
N GLU A 115 19.91 -6.73 9.20
CA GLU A 115 20.89 -5.90 8.49
C GLU A 115 20.23 -5.09 7.36
N GLY A 116 20.56 -3.80 7.26
CA GLY A 116 19.99 -2.87 6.28
C GLY A 116 18.57 -2.39 6.63
N LYS A 117 18.11 -2.67 7.84
CA LYS A 117 16.83 -2.19 8.35
C LYS A 117 17.01 -1.28 9.56
N ILE A 118 16.05 -0.39 9.74
CA ILE A 118 15.94 0.50 10.91
C ILE A 118 14.52 0.49 11.45
N ASN A 119 14.37 0.62 12.74
CA ASN A 119 13.07 0.79 13.39
C ASN A 119 12.80 2.28 13.61
N VAL A 120 11.67 2.76 13.12
CA VAL A 120 11.16 4.09 13.41
C VAL A 120 10.02 4.00 14.41
N ARG A 121 10.08 4.80 15.48
CA ARG A 121 9.08 4.82 16.54
C ARG A 121 8.47 6.20 16.68
N PHE A 122 7.14 6.26 16.62
CA PHE A 122 6.37 7.50 16.76
C PHE A 122 5.07 7.26 17.52
N LYS A 123 4.51 8.33 18.08
CA LYS A 123 3.21 8.27 18.77
C LYS A 123 2.08 8.74 17.85
N VAL A 124 0.87 8.21 18.12
CA VAL A 124 -0.39 8.66 17.55
C VAL A 124 -1.36 8.92 18.69
N ASN A 125 -1.91 10.12 18.80
CA ASN A 125 -2.86 10.49 19.84
C ASN A 125 -4.24 9.91 19.53
N GLU A 126 -5.01 9.48 20.53
CA GLU A 126 -6.38 8.98 20.33
C GLU A 126 -7.34 10.08 19.89
N PHE A 127 -7.06 11.31 20.25
CA PHE A 127 -7.89 12.47 19.96
C PHE A 127 -7.04 13.61 19.40
N ALA A 128 -7.66 14.43 18.52
CA ALA A 128 -7.07 15.69 18.11
C ALA A 128 -7.16 16.67 19.29
N ASP A 129 -6.02 17.15 19.77
CA ASP A 129 -5.97 18.22 20.77
C ASP A 129 -5.81 19.56 20.03
N LYS A 130 -6.84 20.41 20.12
CA LYS A 130 -6.87 21.70 19.40
C LYS A 130 -6.04 22.80 20.08
N GLU A 131 -5.63 22.61 21.33
CA GLU A 131 -4.98 23.64 22.12
C GLU A 131 -3.48 23.42 22.34
N GLU A 132 -2.99 22.17 22.24
CA GLU A 132 -1.58 21.82 22.52
C GLU A 132 -0.83 21.23 21.30
N ASP A 133 -1.53 20.87 20.23
CA ASP A 133 -0.89 20.24 19.08
C ASP A 133 -0.27 21.29 18.13
N GLU A 134 1.01 21.55 18.31
CA GLU A 134 1.87 22.06 17.23
C GLU A 134 1.83 21.12 15.99
N ASN A 135 1.23 19.92 16.13
CA ASN A 135 1.10 18.86 15.13
C ASN A 135 -0.37 18.57 14.81
N GLU A 136 -0.95 19.33 13.89
CA GLU A 136 -2.34 19.15 13.39
C GLU A 136 -2.67 17.69 12.97
N TYR A 137 -1.65 16.86 12.69
CA TYR A 137 -1.75 15.48 12.20
C TYR A 137 -1.39 14.43 13.26
N GLY A 138 -1.17 14.81 14.51
CA GLY A 138 -0.73 13.91 15.59
C GLY A 138 -1.70 12.77 15.94
N HIS A 139 -2.97 12.87 15.55
CA HIS A 139 -4.03 11.88 15.78
C HIS A 139 -4.29 10.97 14.56
N ILE A 140 -3.59 11.16 13.45
CA ILE A 140 -3.78 10.38 12.22
C ILE A 140 -2.72 9.29 12.15
N ILE A 141 -3.15 8.03 11.94
CA ILE A 141 -2.23 6.94 11.62
C ILE A 141 -1.68 7.17 10.21
N PRO A 142 -0.35 7.31 10.05
CA PRO A 142 0.27 7.73 8.80
C PRO A 142 0.49 6.59 7.80
N PHE A 143 -0.20 5.47 7.93
CA PHE A 143 -0.03 4.31 7.07
C PHE A 143 -1.32 3.49 6.90
N ASN A 144 -1.34 2.64 5.88
CA ASN A 144 -2.38 1.65 5.66
C ASN A 144 -1.79 0.24 5.61
N LEU A 145 -2.62 -0.77 5.89
CA LEU A 145 -2.27 -2.16 5.63
C LEU A 145 -1.95 -2.37 4.15
N ALA A 146 -0.93 -3.15 3.86
CA ALA A 146 -0.38 -3.34 2.53
C ALA A 146 -0.18 -4.82 2.16
N TYR A 147 -1.15 -5.67 2.44
CA TYR A 147 -1.23 -7.03 1.90
C TYR A 147 -1.81 -7.02 0.48
N ALA A 148 -2.72 -6.08 0.21
CA ALA A 148 -3.23 -5.75 -1.10
C ALA A 148 -3.30 -4.24 -1.26
N ILE A 149 -2.92 -3.73 -2.45
CA ILE A 149 -2.93 -2.31 -2.78
C ILE A 149 -3.49 -2.08 -4.18
N SER A 150 -3.81 -0.83 -4.49
CA SER A 150 -4.21 -0.48 -5.86
C SER A 150 -2.99 -0.51 -6.79
N ILE A 151 -3.24 -0.84 -8.08
CA ILE A 151 -2.19 -0.79 -9.11
C ILE A 151 -1.58 0.62 -9.19
N HIS A 152 -2.37 1.67 -8.94
CA HIS A 152 -1.89 3.05 -8.93
C HIS A 152 -0.92 3.34 -7.77
N LYS A 153 -1.23 2.85 -6.56
CA LYS A 153 -0.32 2.96 -5.40
C LYS A 153 0.96 2.15 -5.57
N ALA A 154 0.93 1.09 -6.36
CA ALA A 154 2.11 0.27 -6.65
C ALA A 154 3.10 0.93 -7.63
N GLN A 155 2.74 2.06 -8.23
CA GLN A 155 3.63 2.74 -9.17
C GLN A 155 4.92 3.20 -8.47
N GLY A 156 6.08 2.81 -9.01
CA GLY A 156 7.40 3.07 -8.43
C GLY A 156 7.87 2.02 -7.43
N LEU A 157 6.99 1.13 -6.96
CA LEU A 157 7.35 0.03 -6.06
C LEU A 157 7.69 -1.23 -6.84
N GLU A 158 8.46 -2.12 -6.22
CA GLU A 158 8.79 -3.46 -6.73
C GLU A 158 8.62 -4.49 -5.62
N PHE A 159 8.26 -5.72 -6.01
CA PHE A 159 8.02 -6.83 -5.08
C PHE A 159 8.59 -8.13 -5.65
N GLU A 160 9.04 -9.03 -4.80
CA GLU A 160 9.54 -10.34 -5.23
C GLU A 160 8.45 -11.16 -5.91
N SER A 161 7.21 -11.08 -5.42
CA SER A 161 6.04 -11.76 -5.99
C SER A 161 4.84 -10.83 -6.09
N VAL A 162 4.17 -10.87 -7.24
CA VAL A 162 2.96 -10.07 -7.48
C VAL A 162 1.82 -10.97 -7.93
N LYS A 163 0.68 -10.84 -7.26
CA LYS A 163 -0.60 -11.41 -7.65
C LYS A 163 -1.52 -10.29 -8.16
N ILE A 164 -1.89 -10.31 -9.43
CA ILE A 164 -2.81 -9.33 -10.01
C ILE A 164 -4.21 -9.94 -10.06
N VAL A 165 -5.20 -9.25 -9.48
CA VAL A 165 -6.59 -9.69 -9.46
C VAL A 165 -7.44 -8.79 -10.34
N ILE A 166 -8.03 -9.38 -11.39
CA ILE A 166 -8.90 -8.70 -12.35
C ILE A 166 -10.26 -9.39 -12.36
N THR A 167 -11.26 -8.70 -11.84
CA THR A 167 -12.64 -9.16 -11.82
C THR A 167 -13.41 -8.61 -13.05
N SER A 168 -14.47 -9.29 -13.48
CA SER A 168 -15.24 -8.92 -14.67
C SER A 168 -15.88 -7.53 -14.59
N ASN A 169 -16.09 -6.99 -13.39
CA ASN A 169 -16.64 -5.65 -13.20
C ASN A 169 -15.62 -4.50 -13.36
N ILE A 170 -14.34 -4.82 -13.54
CA ILE A 170 -13.26 -3.81 -13.68
C ILE A 170 -12.45 -3.96 -14.97
N GLU A 171 -12.76 -4.96 -15.79
CA GLU A 171 -12.00 -5.25 -17.01
C GLU A 171 -11.91 -4.05 -17.95
N ASP A 172 -12.98 -3.25 -18.05
CA ASP A 172 -13.03 -2.03 -18.87
C ASP A 172 -12.08 -0.91 -18.37
N ARG A 173 -11.65 -0.99 -17.10
CA ARG A 173 -10.72 -0.05 -16.49
C ARG A 173 -9.25 -0.44 -16.73
N ILE A 174 -8.99 -1.66 -17.19
CA ILE A 174 -7.64 -2.17 -17.44
C ILE A 174 -7.15 -1.68 -18.82
N SER A 175 -6.52 -0.54 -18.85
CA SER A 175 -5.80 -0.09 -20.04
C SER A 175 -4.46 -0.84 -20.17
N LYS A 176 -3.88 -0.83 -21.39
CA LYS A 176 -2.54 -1.38 -21.64
C LYS A 176 -1.50 -0.81 -20.66
N ASN A 177 -1.57 0.48 -20.37
CA ASN A 177 -0.62 1.13 -19.46
C ASN A 177 -0.80 0.65 -18.01
N ILE A 178 -2.05 0.53 -17.54
CA ILE A 178 -2.35 0.02 -16.19
C ILE A 178 -1.89 -1.44 -16.06
N PHE A 179 -2.17 -2.27 -17.07
CA PHE A 179 -1.72 -3.67 -17.08
C PHE A 179 -0.18 -3.75 -17.08
N TYR A 180 0.48 -2.96 -17.94
CA TYR A 180 1.94 -2.90 -17.97
C TYR A 180 2.52 -2.44 -16.63
N THR A 181 1.95 -1.40 -16.03
CA THR A 181 2.36 -0.94 -14.70
C THR A 181 2.28 -2.07 -13.67
N ALA A 182 1.19 -2.86 -13.67
CA ALA A 182 1.00 -3.93 -12.72
C ALA A 182 2.00 -5.08 -12.89
N ILE A 183 2.21 -5.56 -14.13
CA ILE A 183 3.11 -6.70 -14.38
C ILE A 183 4.58 -6.35 -14.13
N THR A 184 4.98 -5.09 -14.35
CA THR A 184 6.35 -4.62 -14.11
C THR A 184 6.66 -4.39 -12.63
N ARG A 185 5.72 -4.61 -11.72
CA ARG A 185 5.98 -4.57 -10.26
C ARG A 185 6.60 -5.86 -9.73
N ALA A 186 6.50 -6.96 -10.48
CA ALA A 186 7.08 -8.24 -10.12
C ALA A 186 8.56 -8.32 -10.50
N LYS A 187 9.42 -8.66 -9.54
CA LYS A 187 10.83 -8.99 -9.78
C LYS A 187 10.99 -10.43 -10.27
N ASN A 188 10.43 -11.40 -9.54
CA ASN A 188 10.66 -12.81 -9.79
C ASN A 188 9.39 -13.60 -10.13
N ASN A 189 8.29 -13.38 -9.41
CA ASN A 189 7.07 -14.16 -9.56
C ASN A 189 5.88 -13.30 -9.91
N LEU A 190 5.13 -13.70 -10.93
CA LEU A 190 3.91 -13.02 -11.37
C LEU A 190 2.78 -14.04 -11.57
N LYS A 191 1.65 -13.81 -10.91
CA LYS A 191 0.39 -14.54 -11.14
C LYS A 191 -0.72 -13.55 -11.47
N VAL A 192 -1.53 -13.86 -12.51
CA VAL A 192 -2.68 -13.04 -12.89
C VAL A 192 -3.96 -13.88 -12.74
N TYR A 193 -4.88 -13.41 -11.91
CA TYR A 193 -6.15 -14.04 -11.63
C TYR A 193 -7.27 -13.31 -12.38
N TRP A 194 -7.77 -13.90 -13.42
CA TRP A 194 -8.90 -13.45 -14.25
C TRP A 194 -9.71 -14.63 -14.77
N ASN A 195 -10.87 -14.40 -15.34
CA ASN A 195 -11.57 -15.41 -16.12
C ASN A 195 -11.17 -15.31 -17.60
N SER A 196 -11.46 -16.37 -18.40
CA SER A 196 -11.09 -16.42 -19.81
C SER A 196 -11.72 -15.31 -20.65
N ASP A 197 -12.95 -14.90 -20.30
CA ASP A 197 -13.67 -13.86 -21.02
C ASP A 197 -13.04 -12.49 -20.76
N SER A 198 -12.71 -12.17 -19.50
CA SER A 198 -11.99 -10.94 -19.14
C SER A 198 -10.61 -10.88 -19.78
N GLN A 199 -9.88 -11.99 -19.80
CA GLN A 199 -8.58 -12.08 -20.47
C GLN A 199 -8.70 -11.71 -21.95
N THR A 200 -9.63 -12.33 -22.66
CA THR A 200 -9.84 -12.10 -24.10
C THR A 200 -10.21 -10.64 -24.35
N ARG A 201 -11.18 -10.09 -23.62
CA ARG A 201 -11.60 -8.68 -23.78
C ARG A 201 -10.48 -7.68 -23.52
N ILE A 202 -9.66 -7.91 -22.50
CA ILE A 202 -8.53 -7.04 -22.17
C ILE A 202 -7.52 -7.05 -23.33
N PHE A 203 -7.11 -8.22 -23.82
CA PHE A 203 -6.16 -8.31 -24.92
C PHE A 203 -6.72 -7.73 -26.22
N ASP A 204 -7.99 -7.95 -26.53
CA ASP A 204 -8.65 -7.34 -27.68
C ASP A 204 -8.68 -5.80 -27.57
N SER A 205 -8.86 -5.28 -26.37
CA SER A 205 -8.84 -3.82 -26.10
C SER A 205 -7.46 -3.21 -26.37
N PHE A 206 -6.39 -3.96 -26.11
CA PHE A 206 -5.02 -3.51 -26.39
C PHE A 206 -4.70 -3.45 -27.88
N GLN A 207 -5.31 -4.31 -28.69
CA GLN A 207 -5.16 -4.32 -30.13
C GLN A 207 -5.99 -3.21 -30.81
N LYS A 208 -7.15 -2.87 -30.25
CA LYS A 208 -8.08 -1.85 -30.78
C LYS A 208 -7.70 -0.41 -30.46
N ARG A 209 -6.46 -0.14 -30.05
CA ARG A 209 -6.03 1.23 -29.74
C ARG A 209 -6.12 2.08 -31.01
N ASN A 210 -7.21 2.82 -31.12
CA ASN A 210 -7.61 3.59 -32.27
C ASN A 210 -6.68 4.81 -32.39
N SER A 211 -5.72 4.76 -33.30
CA SER A 211 -4.91 5.91 -33.74
C SER A 211 -5.78 7.14 -34.07
N ASN A 212 -7.07 6.97 -34.35
CA ASN A 212 -8.03 8.03 -34.61
C ASN A 212 -8.27 9.00 -33.45
N LYS A 213 -8.24 8.53 -32.16
CA LYS A 213 -8.34 9.44 -31.01
C LYS A 213 -7.09 10.28 -30.84
N ASP A 214 -5.93 9.66 -30.98
CA ASP A 214 -4.65 10.35 -30.87
C ASP A 214 -4.47 11.36 -31.99
N ILE A 215 -4.88 11.01 -33.22
CA ILE A 215 -4.92 11.89 -34.39
C ILE A 215 -5.90 13.06 -34.19
N ALA A 216 -7.07 12.84 -33.58
CA ALA A 216 -8.04 13.90 -33.31
C ALA A 216 -7.48 14.90 -32.26
N ILE A 217 -6.83 14.41 -31.20
CA ILE A 217 -6.19 15.26 -30.17
C ILE A 217 -5.02 16.05 -30.77
N ILE A 218 -4.19 15.42 -31.59
CA ILE A 218 -3.08 16.09 -32.28
C ILE A 218 -3.61 17.17 -33.22
N ARG A 219 -4.64 16.88 -34.02
CA ARG A 219 -5.28 17.86 -34.90
C ARG A 219 -5.90 19.06 -34.17
N GLN A 220 -6.45 18.81 -32.97
CA GLN A 220 -7.01 19.86 -32.12
C GLN A 220 -5.90 20.78 -31.57
N LYS A 221 -4.76 20.21 -31.15
CA LYS A 221 -3.60 20.97 -30.65
C LYS A 221 -2.84 21.72 -31.75
N LEU A 222 -2.85 21.24 -32.98
CA LEU A 222 -2.21 21.92 -34.14
C LEU A 222 -3.06 23.05 -34.73
N LYS A 223 -4.32 23.24 -34.28
CA LYS A 223 -5.21 24.32 -34.72
C LYS A 223 -5.23 25.51 -33.75
N GLN A 224 -4.49 25.45 -32.66
CA GLN A 224 -4.20 26.53 -31.70
C GLN A 224 -2.82 27.12 -32.02
#